data_4163ba4da364911946e9ec858ea8d803
#
_entry.id   4163ba4da364911946e9ec858ea8d803
#
_cell.length_a   1.000
_cell.length_b   1.000
_cell.length_c   1.000
_cell.angle_alpha   90.00
_cell.angle_beta   90.00
_cell.angle_gamma   90.00
#
_symmetry.space_group_name_H-M   'P 1'
#
loop_
_entity.id
_entity.type
_entity.pdbx_description
1 polymer ?
#
loop_
_entity_poly.entity_id
_entity_poly.type
_entity_poly.pdbx_seq_one_letter_code
_entity_poly.pdbx_strand_id
1 'polypeptide(L)'
;MVLNVFLAILVLSIIVIVHEFGHFIIAKANGITVVEFSIGFGPKLIHFRKGETEYCIKALPFGGACTMLGDEFLEMSVIQSEEDNDEELTDEEKEAKKRKLAIENGYDMEKSFASKSVWARIAVIAAGPVFNFLLAFVCAVVIVGSLGYDPCDIDVIKDNSPATEAGLQEGDVITKVNGHKVTFYRDFYFYRAYNADKTLNITFTRDGEKMTTTVTPQHIKQQKYQVGIMMNENCLISSVTKDSPAEKAGLKANDVIKAVNGTAMENSSSVTEAITSSGGSSVTFTVARDGKNVDVTVEPKMVEVESYDTGFVVYGDRVKTSPIGTLKYSVEEVGYSVKTVIQSLGMLFTGKIGFDSLLGPVGTVSTMSEIVEESKADGAFYVFLNLMNLAALISANLGVMNLLPIPALDGGRLVFLIIEALRGKPVKREHEGIVNFIGMILLVILMVVVLFKDIMALF
;
A
#
# COMPACT_ATOMS: atom_id res chain seq x y z
N MET A 1 -7.22 -21.59 -2.74
CA MET A 1 -5.83 -21.18 -2.46
C MET A 1 -5.01 -20.91 -3.73
N VAL A 2 -4.68 -21.90 -4.59
CA VAL A 2 -3.82 -21.68 -5.79
C VAL A 2 -4.34 -20.57 -6.72
N LEU A 3 -5.64 -20.56 -7.03
CA LEU A 3 -6.24 -19.52 -7.87
C LEU A 3 -6.12 -18.11 -7.25
N ASN A 4 -6.29 -17.98 -5.93
CA ASN A 4 -6.23 -16.70 -5.26
C ASN A 4 -4.80 -16.12 -5.30
N VAL A 5 -3.79 -16.97 -5.04
CA VAL A 5 -2.37 -16.61 -5.17
C VAL A 5 -2.05 -16.20 -6.62
N PHE A 6 -2.57 -16.95 -7.60
CA PHE A 6 -2.40 -16.60 -9.01
C PHE A 6 -3.01 -15.22 -9.34
N LEU A 7 -4.22 -14.92 -8.85
CA LEU A 7 -4.86 -13.62 -9.03
C LEU A 7 -4.06 -12.49 -8.37
N ALA A 8 -3.53 -12.70 -7.18
CA ALA A 8 -2.68 -11.73 -6.49
C ALA A 8 -1.41 -11.42 -7.29
N ILE A 9 -0.70 -12.45 -7.75
CA ILE A 9 0.49 -12.31 -8.60
C ILE A 9 0.14 -11.58 -9.92
N LEU A 10 -0.98 -11.91 -10.53
CA LEU A 10 -1.43 -11.25 -11.74
C LEU A 10 -1.66 -9.75 -11.54
N VAL A 11 -2.34 -9.36 -10.46
CA VAL A 11 -2.55 -7.94 -10.11
C VAL A 11 -1.23 -7.22 -9.90
N LEU A 12 -0.31 -7.78 -9.12
CA LEU A 12 1.01 -7.20 -8.89
C LEU A 12 1.79 -7.06 -10.21
N SER A 13 1.74 -8.08 -11.07
CA SER A 13 2.38 -8.03 -12.39
C SER A 13 1.83 -6.91 -13.27
N ILE A 14 0.51 -6.73 -13.30
CA ILE A 14 -0.15 -5.65 -14.05
C ILE A 14 0.32 -4.28 -13.55
N ILE A 15 0.41 -4.08 -12.24
CA ILE A 15 0.86 -2.80 -11.65
C ILE A 15 2.27 -2.47 -12.11
N VAL A 16 3.19 -3.45 -12.06
CA VAL A 16 4.58 -3.22 -12.50
C VAL A 16 4.66 -3.02 -14.02
N ILE A 17 3.91 -3.79 -14.81
CA ILE A 17 3.88 -3.60 -16.27
C ILE A 17 3.40 -2.20 -16.63
N VAL A 18 2.38 -1.68 -15.97
CA VAL A 18 1.87 -0.33 -16.22
C VAL A 18 2.92 0.73 -15.84
N HIS A 19 3.66 0.52 -14.75
CA HIS A 19 4.78 1.36 -14.37
C HIS A 19 5.86 1.42 -15.47
N GLU A 20 6.38 0.26 -15.89
CA GLU A 20 7.38 0.16 -16.95
C GLU A 20 6.88 0.70 -18.30
N PHE A 21 5.57 0.50 -18.56
CA PHE A 21 4.93 1.04 -19.76
C PHE A 21 4.90 2.58 -19.75
N GLY A 22 4.81 3.20 -18.58
CA GLY A 22 4.95 4.65 -18.43
C GLY A 22 6.32 5.13 -18.94
N HIS A 23 7.41 4.54 -18.49
CA HIS A 23 8.75 4.83 -18.97
C HIS A 23 8.87 4.60 -20.46
N PHE A 24 8.39 3.44 -20.93
CA PHE A 24 8.44 3.06 -22.35
C PHE A 24 7.76 4.08 -23.26
N ILE A 25 6.51 4.46 -22.98
CA ILE A 25 5.75 5.32 -23.89
C ILE A 25 6.32 6.74 -23.94
N ILE A 26 6.77 7.28 -22.81
CA ILE A 26 7.35 8.62 -22.74
C ILE A 26 8.78 8.64 -23.32
N ALA A 27 9.56 7.56 -23.15
CA ALA A 27 10.84 7.41 -23.83
C ALA A 27 10.69 7.44 -25.37
N LYS A 28 9.78 6.62 -25.88
CA LYS A 28 9.46 6.61 -27.34
C LYS A 28 8.96 7.97 -27.84
N ALA A 29 8.10 8.65 -27.08
CA ALA A 29 7.58 9.97 -27.45
C ALA A 29 8.70 11.05 -27.52
N ASN A 30 9.78 10.88 -26.73
CA ASN A 30 10.95 11.77 -26.74
C ASN A 30 12.05 11.30 -27.70
N GLY A 31 11.80 10.29 -28.53
CA GLY A 31 12.77 9.75 -29.49
C GLY A 31 13.95 9.09 -28.81
N ILE A 32 13.74 8.42 -27.68
CA ILE A 32 14.73 7.59 -27.02
C ILE A 32 14.53 6.15 -27.47
N THR A 33 15.62 5.50 -27.86
CA THR A 33 15.59 4.08 -28.21
C THR A 33 15.41 3.23 -26.97
N VAL A 34 14.33 2.46 -26.93
CA VAL A 34 14.13 1.41 -25.94
C VAL A 34 14.65 0.10 -26.53
N VAL A 35 15.69 -0.44 -25.93
CA VAL A 35 16.36 -1.67 -26.37
C VAL A 35 15.57 -2.90 -26.01
N GLU A 36 15.12 -2.98 -24.75
CA GLU A 36 14.32 -4.10 -24.25
C GLU A 36 13.13 -3.59 -23.41
N PHE A 37 11.98 -4.18 -23.65
CA PHE A 37 10.82 -4.06 -22.78
C PHE A 37 10.45 -5.46 -22.29
N SER A 38 10.67 -5.74 -21.01
CA SER A 38 10.50 -7.08 -20.46
C SER A 38 9.46 -7.12 -19.33
N ILE A 39 8.72 -8.22 -19.31
CA ILE A 39 7.80 -8.59 -18.24
C ILE A 39 8.47 -9.70 -17.45
N GLY A 40 8.66 -9.49 -16.13
CA GLY A 40 9.30 -10.43 -15.23
C GLY A 40 10.83 -10.34 -15.22
N PHE A 41 11.45 -11.20 -14.42
CA PHE A 41 12.90 -11.35 -14.27
C PHE A 41 13.37 -12.76 -14.65
N GLY A 42 14.69 -12.91 -14.84
CA GLY A 42 15.34 -14.18 -15.12
C GLY A 42 15.49 -14.47 -16.62
N PRO A 43 15.64 -15.75 -17.02
CA PRO A 43 15.85 -16.11 -18.40
C PRO A 43 14.62 -15.80 -19.28
N LYS A 44 14.88 -15.41 -20.54
CA LYS A 44 13.85 -15.11 -21.54
C LYS A 44 13.13 -16.42 -21.94
N LEU A 45 11.82 -16.47 -21.72
CA LEU A 45 10.98 -17.60 -22.16
C LEU A 45 10.43 -17.37 -23.57
N ILE A 46 9.91 -16.16 -23.79
CA ILE A 46 9.34 -15.74 -25.07
C ILE A 46 9.94 -14.35 -25.38
N HIS A 47 10.48 -14.19 -26.58
CA HIS A 47 10.97 -12.90 -27.02
C HIS A 47 10.73 -12.70 -28.52
N PHE A 48 10.50 -11.48 -28.91
CA PHE A 48 10.43 -11.07 -30.31
C PHE A 48 10.87 -9.62 -30.46
N ARG A 49 11.46 -9.30 -31.62
CA ARG A 49 11.93 -7.94 -31.92
C ARG A 49 10.98 -7.25 -32.88
N LYS A 50 10.57 -6.02 -32.52
CA LYS A 50 9.79 -5.16 -33.40
C LYS A 50 10.45 -3.79 -33.48
N GLY A 51 11.00 -3.49 -34.67
CA GLY A 51 11.85 -2.29 -34.85
C GLY A 51 13.14 -2.38 -34.04
N GLU A 52 13.40 -1.37 -33.24
CA GLU A 52 14.59 -1.27 -32.38
C GLU A 52 14.39 -1.92 -30.99
N THR A 53 13.17 -2.31 -30.63
CA THR A 53 12.85 -2.83 -29.30
C THR A 53 12.64 -4.35 -29.32
N GLU A 54 13.29 -5.04 -28.39
CA GLU A 54 13.02 -6.44 -28.07
C GLU A 54 11.97 -6.51 -26.94
N TYR A 55 10.90 -7.25 -27.19
CA TYR A 55 9.85 -7.50 -26.21
C TYR A 55 10.04 -8.91 -25.65
N CYS A 56 10.13 -9.04 -24.30
CA CYS A 56 10.39 -10.32 -23.68
C CYS A 56 9.41 -10.62 -22.54
N ILE A 57 9.10 -11.91 -22.38
CA ILE A 57 8.50 -12.47 -21.18
C ILE A 57 9.56 -13.36 -20.52
N LYS A 58 9.88 -13.09 -19.27
CA LYS A 58 10.90 -13.78 -18.49
C LYS A 58 10.28 -14.77 -17.51
N ALA A 59 11.08 -15.70 -16.98
CA ALA A 59 10.60 -16.86 -16.24
C ALA A 59 9.90 -16.54 -14.92
N LEU A 60 10.33 -15.51 -14.23
CA LEU A 60 9.74 -15.09 -12.97
C LEU A 60 8.73 -13.96 -13.22
N PRO A 61 7.43 -14.15 -12.97
CA PRO A 61 6.39 -13.18 -13.31
C PRO A 61 6.32 -11.99 -12.34
N PHE A 62 7.40 -11.68 -11.67
CA PHE A 62 7.53 -10.54 -10.78
C PHE A 62 8.39 -9.46 -11.42
N GLY A 63 7.89 -8.21 -11.44
CA GLY A 63 8.66 -7.10 -11.96
C GLY A 63 8.59 -6.95 -13.48
N GLY A 64 9.43 -6.09 -14.00
CA GLY A 64 9.61 -5.77 -15.39
C GLY A 64 10.83 -4.89 -15.57
N ALA A 65 11.18 -4.55 -16.79
CA ALA A 65 12.21 -3.60 -17.08
C ALA A 65 11.98 -2.91 -18.44
N CYS A 66 12.22 -1.61 -18.48
CA CYS A 66 12.27 -0.81 -19.69
C CYS A 66 13.71 -0.31 -19.90
N THR A 67 14.52 -1.10 -20.62
CA THR A 67 15.93 -0.79 -20.86
C THR A 67 16.06 0.22 -22.00
N MET A 68 16.60 1.39 -21.71
CA MET A 68 16.82 2.47 -22.67
C MET A 68 18.29 2.54 -23.08
N LEU A 69 18.54 2.87 -24.34
CA LEU A 69 19.88 3.07 -24.82
C LEU A 69 20.56 4.23 -24.08
N GLY A 70 21.78 4.02 -23.58
CA GLY A 70 22.54 5.04 -22.83
C GLY A 70 22.02 5.27 -21.41
N ASP A 71 21.21 4.36 -20.87
CA ASP A 71 20.83 4.29 -19.47
C ASP A 71 21.71 3.24 -18.77
N GLU A 72 22.81 3.67 -18.21
CA GLU A 72 23.89 2.82 -17.67
C GLU A 72 23.42 1.82 -16.60
N PHE A 73 22.34 2.15 -15.89
CA PHE A 73 21.84 1.29 -14.81
C PHE A 73 21.22 -0.02 -15.34
N LEU A 74 20.75 -0.04 -16.59
CA LEU A 74 20.05 -1.18 -17.18
C LEU A 74 20.82 -1.81 -18.37
N GLU A 75 21.80 -1.12 -18.93
CA GLU A 75 22.57 -1.63 -20.07
C GLU A 75 23.46 -2.84 -19.74
N MET A 76 23.91 -2.97 -18.49
CA MET A 76 24.83 -4.04 -18.08
C MET A 76 24.29 -5.46 -18.31
N SER A 77 22.97 -5.65 -18.34
CA SER A 77 22.37 -6.97 -18.52
C SER A 77 22.13 -7.39 -19.97
N VAL A 78 22.08 -6.43 -20.90
CA VAL A 78 21.71 -6.69 -22.31
C VAL A 78 22.95 -6.73 -23.21
N ILE A 79 24.02 -6.02 -22.85
CA ILE A 79 25.27 -5.94 -23.64
C ILE A 79 26.33 -6.92 -23.13
N GLN A 80 26.21 -7.46 -21.94
CA GLN A 80 27.13 -8.41 -21.32
C GLN A 80 26.99 -9.86 -21.82
N SER A 81 26.78 -10.10 -23.10
CA SER A 81 26.88 -11.47 -23.64
C SER A 81 28.31 -11.91 -24.00
N GLU A 82 29.30 -11.07 -23.79
CA GLU A 82 30.73 -11.44 -23.98
C GLU A 82 31.50 -11.08 -22.70
N GLU A 83 31.80 -12.10 -21.89
CA GLU A 83 32.75 -12.02 -20.79
C GLU A 83 34.10 -11.63 -21.32
N ASP A 84 34.50 -10.38 -21.13
CA ASP A 84 35.86 -9.95 -21.34
C ASP A 84 36.44 -9.31 -20.08
N ASN A 85 37.69 -9.65 -19.81
CA ASN A 85 38.54 -9.16 -18.73
C ASN A 85 38.73 -7.62 -18.78
N ASP A 86 37.69 -6.87 -18.43
CA ASP A 86 37.66 -5.39 -18.44
C ASP A 86 38.20 -4.78 -17.13
N GLU A 87 38.90 -5.55 -16.28
CA GLU A 87 39.41 -5.05 -14.99
C GLU A 87 40.51 -3.98 -15.13
N GLU A 88 41.14 -3.87 -16.30
CA GLU A 88 42.28 -2.94 -16.55
C GLU A 88 41.84 -1.64 -17.27
N LEU A 89 40.61 -1.48 -17.74
CA LEU A 89 40.17 -0.31 -18.50
C LEU A 89 39.69 0.83 -17.58
N THR A 90 40.03 2.06 -17.97
CA THR A 90 39.47 3.25 -17.32
C THR A 90 37.98 3.41 -17.65
N ASP A 91 37.23 4.17 -16.83
CA ASP A 91 35.81 4.40 -17.07
C ASP A 91 35.53 5.05 -18.43
N GLU A 92 36.41 5.93 -18.90
CA GLU A 92 36.31 6.55 -20.23
C GLU A 92 36.49 5.51 -21.36
N GLU A 93 37.41 4.56 -21.19
CA GLU A 93 37.64 3.49 -22.19
C GLU A 93 36.48 2.49 -22.20
N LYS A 94 35.91 2.16 -21.03
CA LYS A 94 34.70 1.33 -20.92
C LYS A 94 33.51 1.98 -21.61
N GLU A 95 33.35 3.30 -21.45
CA GLU A 95 32.27 4.04 -22.10
C GLU A 95 32.46 4.11 -23.62
N ALA A 96 33.71 4.34 -24.08
CA ALA A 96 34.03 4.34 -25.49
C ALA A 96 33.80 2.97 -26.15
N LYS A 97 34.15 1.86 -25.45
CA LYS A 97 33.90 0.48 -25.90
C LYS A 97 32.39 0.19 -26.01
N LYS A 98 31.60 0.57 -25.00
CA LYS A 98 30.15 0.41 -25.02
C LYS A 98 29.51 1.20 -26.16
N ARG A 99 29.92 2.45 -26.33
CA ARG A 99 29.44 3.29 -27.44
C ARG A 99 29.76 2.69 -28.81
N LYS A 100 30.94 2.14 -28.97
CA LYS A 100 31.36 1.47 -30.21
C LYS A 100 30.50 0.22 -30.46
N LEU A 101 30.32 -0.61 -29.46
CA LEU A 101 29.52 -1.81 -29.55
C LEU A 101 28.03 -1.50 -29.86
N ALA A 102 27.47 -0.43 -29.27
CA ALA A 102 26.12 0.01 -29.59
C ALA A 102 25.98 0.43 -31.06
N ILE A 103 26.96 1.16 -31.60
CA ILE A 103 26.98 1.56 -33.01
C ILE A 103 27.12 0.34 -33.92
N GLU A 104 28.02 -0.61 -33.59
CA GLU A 104 28.19 -1.87 -34.32
C GLU A 104 26.92 -2.71 -34.36
N ASN A 105 26.13 -2.67 -33.29
CA ASN A 105 24.80 -3.28 -33.23
C ASN A 105 23.67 -2.46 -33.91
N GLY A 106 24.04 -1.36 -34.58
CA GLY A 106 23.13 -0.54 -35.39
C GLY A 106 22.27 0.45 -34.56
N TYR A 107 22.64 0.75 -33.33
CA TYR A 107 21.97 1.75 -32.51
C TYR A 107 22.46 3.16 -32.79
N ASP A 108 21.52 4.11 -32.85
CA ASP A 108 21.79 5.53 -33.04
C ASP A 108 22.00 6.20 -31.67
N MET A 109 23.23 6.59 -31.36
CA MET A 109 23.56 7.22 -30.06
C MET A 109 22.93 8.60 -29.85
N GLU A 110 22.43 9.28 -30.89
CA GLU A 110 21.66 10.51 -30.75
C GLU A 110 20.28 10.25 -30.15
N LYS A 111 19.83 8.99 -30.19
CA LYS A 111 18.60 8.52 -29.56
C LYS A 111 18.84 7.90 -28.18
N SER A 112 20.03 8.07 -27.61
CA SER A 112 20.30 7.59 -26.25
C SER A 112 19.61 8.48 -25.20
N PHE A 113 19.29 7.90 -24.04
CA PHE A 113 18.73 8.64 -22.90
C PHE A 113 19.62 9.81 -22.47
N ALA A 114 20.93 9.59 -22.40
CA ALA A 114 21.90 10.60 -22.03
C ALA A 114 22.02 11.77 -23.04
N SER A 115 21.67 11.54 -24.31
CA SER A 115 21.73 12.59 -25.37
C SER A 115 20.56 13.58 -25.30
N LYS A 116 19.49 13.24 -24.57
CA LYS A 116 18.28 14.06 -24.52
C LYS A 116 18.36 15.17 -23.47
N SER A 117 17.52 16.18 -23.65
CA SER A 117 17.43 17.28 -22.68
C SER A 117 17.10 16.76 -21.30
N VAL A 118 17.55 17.46 -20.25
CA VAL A 118 17.25 17.10 -18.87
C VAL A 118 15.75 16.99 -18.60
N TRP A 119 14.94 17.86 -19.22
CA TRP A 119 13.48 17.84 -19.09
C TRP A 119 12.84 16.59 -19.70
N ALA A 120 13.34 16.14 -20.86
CA ALA A 120 12.89 14.88 -21.46
C ALA A 120 13.24 13.69 -20.56
N ARG A 121 14.43 13.68 -19.97
CA ARG A 121 14.86 12.63 -19.03
C ARG A 121 14.02 12.64 -17.75
N ILE A 122 13.74 13.82 -17.18
CA ILE A 122 12.81 13.96 -16.04
C ILE A 122 11.44 13.41 -16.40
N ALA A 123 10.88 13.77 -17.56
CA ALA A 123 9.58 13.29 -18.00
C ALA A 123 9.54 11.75 -18.11
N VAL A 124 10.59 11.14 -18.64
CA VAL A 124 10.70 9.68 -18.77
C VAL A 124 10.75 9.00 -17.42
N ILE A 125 11.60 9.48 -16.51
CA ILE A 125 11.74 8.86 -15.18
C ILE A 125 10.46 9.08 -14.34
N ALA A 126 9.84 10.25 -14.40
CA ALA A 126 8.58 10.51 -13.67
C ALA A 126 7.39 9.73 -14.24
N ALA A 127 7.48 9.24 -15.49
CA ALA A 127 6.34 8.58 -16.16
C ALA A 127 5.94 7.26 -15.49
N GLY A 128 6.87 6.46 -14.97
CA GLY A 128 6.55 5.24 -14.22
C GLY A 128 5.60 5.49 -13.06
N PRO A 129 6.00 6.32 -12.08
CA PRO A 129 5.11 6.71 -10.97
C PRO A 129 3.80 7.35 -11.41
N VAL A 130 3.81 8.23 -12.42
CA VAL A 130 2.60 8.87 -12.95
C VAL A 130 1.63 7.85 -13.52
N PHE A 131 2.11 6.84 -14.24
CA PHE A 131 1.25 5.77 -14.77
C PHE A 131 0.67 4.88 -13.68
N ASN A 132 1.35 4.73 -12.54
CA ASN A 132 0.78 4.07 -11.37
C ASN A 132 -0.40 4.87 -10.78
N PHE A 133 -0.28 6.20 -10.67
CA PHE A 133 -1.44 7.03 -10.27
C PHE A 133 -2.57 6.98 -11.29
N LEU A 134 -2.25 6.91 -12.59
CA LEU A 134 -3.25 6.76 -13.64
C LEU A 134 -3.97 5.40 -13.52
N LEU A 135 -3.25 4.32 -13.25
CA LEU A 135 -3.86 3.00 -13.00
C LEU A 135 -4.75 3.04 -11.76
N ALA A 136 -4.28 3.62 -10.65
CA ALA A 136 -5.08 3.79 -9.44
C ALA A 136 -6.37 4.60 -9.73
N PHE A 137 -6.27 5.65 -10.53
CA PHE A 137 -7.42 6.45 -10.96
C PHE A 137 -8.41 5.63 -11.81
N VAL A 138 -7.94 4.84 -12.78
CA VAL A 138 -8.81 3.98 -13.60
C VAL A 138 -9.53 2.95 -12.73
N CYS A 139 -8.82 2.32 -11.79
CA CYS A 139 -9.44 1.40 -10.82
C CYS A 139 -10.50 2.12 -9.96
N ALA A 140 -10.19 3.31 -9.46
CA ALA A 140 -11.13 4.12 -8.68
C ALA A 140 -12.38 4.51 -9.50
N VAL A 141 -12.23 4.84 -10.80
CA VAL A 141 -13.38 5.12 -11.69
C VAL A 141 -14.29 3.90 -11.81
N VAL A 142 -13.72 2.70 -11.94
CA VAL A 142 -14.50 1.46 -11.99
C VAL A 142 -15.25 1.23 -10.67
N ILE A 143 -14.60 1.42 -9.53
CA ILE A 143 -15.18 1.19 -8.20
C ILE A 143 -16.27 2.23 -7.92
N VAL A 144 -15.97 3.53 -8.02
CA VAL A 144 -16.91 4.61 -7.75
C VAL A 144 -18.08 4.60 -8.74
N GLY A 145 -17.82 4.27 -10.01
CA GLY A 145 -18.87 4.11 -11.01
C GLY A 145 -19.80 2.93 -10.71
N SER A 146 -19.24 1.82 -10.20
CA SER A 146 -20.00 0.61 -9.88
C SER A 146 -20.74 0.70 -8.55
N LEU A 147 -20.09 1.17 -7.50
CA LEU A 147 -20.63 1.16 -6.13
C LEU A 147 -21.05 2.53 -5.62
N GLY A 148 -20.51 3.61 -6.16
CA GLY A 148 -20.61 4.95 -5.58
C GLY A 148 -19.39 5.25 -4.68
N TYR A 149 -19.46 6.41 -4.00
CA TYR A 149 -18.46 6.82 -3.01
C TYR A 149 -19.06 6.73 -1.60
N ASP A 150 -18.23 6.71 -0.57
CA ASP A 150 -18.58 6.55 0.83
C ASP A 150 -18.39 7.88 1.59
N PRO A 151 -19.39 8.77 1.63
CA PRO A 151 -19.32 10.03 2.35
C PRO A 151 -19.08 9.81 3.85
N CYS A 152 -18.79 10.90 4.57
CA CYS A 152 -18.64 10.88 6.02
C CYS A 152 -19.94 11.35 6.67
N ASP A 153 -20.98 10.56 6.61
CA ASP A 153 -22.26 10.82 7.23
C ASP A 153 -22.32 10.29 8.64
N ILE A 154 -23.05 10.98 9.50
CA ILE A 154 -23.30 10.57 10.88
C ILE A 154 -24.46 9.57 10.85
N ASP A 155 -24.15 8.31 11.19
CA ASP A 155 -25.13 7.23 11.22
C ASP A 155 -25.86 7.13 12.56
N VAL A 156 -25.12 7.25 13.66
CA VAL A 156 -25.67 7.13 15.01
C VAL A 156 -25.18 8.24 15.91
N ILE A 157 -26.08 8.83 16.67
CA ILE A 157 -25.76 9.76 17.76
C ILE A 157 -26.22 9.18 19.08
N LYS A 158 -25.31 9.14 20.05
CA LYS A 158 -25.62 8.71 21.42
C LYS A 158 -26.35 9.81 22.17
N ASP A 159 -27.41 9.43 22.91
CA ASP A 159 -28.11 10.34 23.82
C ASP A 159 -27.15 10.89 24.89
N ASN A 160 -27.38 12.15 25.29
CA ASN A 160 -26.61 12.83 26.34
C ASN A 160 -25.08 12.80 26.08
N SER A 161 -24.66 12.99 24.85
CA SER A 161 -23.28 12.91 24.41
C SER A 161 -22.74 14.27 23.94
N PRO A 162 -21.42 14.43 23.82
CA PRO A 162 -20.82 15.65 23.26
C PRO A 162 -21.38 16.03 21.88
N ALA A 163 -21.76 15.05 21.05
CA ALA A 163 -22.37 15.29 19.75
C ALA A 163 -23.76 15.90 19.87
N THR A 164 -24.59 15.37 20.79
CA THR A 164 -25.95 15.88 21.05
C THR A 164 -25.87 17.33 21.57
N GLU A 165 -24.96 17.61 22.52
CA GLU A 165 -24.74 18.95 23.06
C GLU A 165 -24.29 19.94 21.99
N ALA A 166 -23.49 19.47 21.01
CA ALA A 166 -23.02 20.24 19.87
C ALA A 166 -24.07 20.45 18.79
N GLY A 167 -25.25 19.84 18.90
CA GLY A 167 -26.37 19.98 17.96
C GLY A 167 -26.19 19.20 16.65
N LEU A 168 -25.31 18.20 16.61
CA LEU A 168 -25.19 17.28 15.49
C LEU A 168 -26.43 16.38 15.42
N GLN A 169 -26.75 15.89 14.23
CA GLN A 169 -27.90 15.01 13.94
C GLN A 169 -27.47 13.87 13.01
N GLU A 170 -28.18 12.78 13.09
CA GLU A 170 -28.05 11.69 12.11
C GLU A 170 -28.35 12.21 10.70
N GLY A 171 -27.53 11.76 9.72
CA GLY A 171 -27.57 12.25 8.35
C GLY A 171 -26.76 13.51 8.07
N ASP A 172 -26.14 14.15 9.08
CA ASP A 172 -25.17 15.22 8.85
C ASP A 172 -23.95 14.69 8.11
N VAL A 173 -23.55 15.32 7.00
CA VAL A 173 -22.38 14.92 6.23
C VAL A 173 -21.20 15.79 6.61
N ILE A 174 -20.20 15.21 7.29
CA ILE A 174 -18.97 15.90 7.71
C ILE A 174 -18.09 16.17 6.50
N THR A 175 -17.70 17.43 6.30
CA THR A 175 -16.89 17.88 5.16
C THR A 175 -15.51 18.40 5.56
N LYS A 176 -15.34 18.83 6.85
CA LYS A 176 -14.04 19.22 7.42
C LYS A 176 -13.99 18.92 8.90
N VAL A 177 -12.78 18.61 9.40
CA VAL A 177 -12.47 18.49 10.82
C VAL A 177 -11.17 19.25 11.10
N ASN A 178 -11.23 20.25 12.00
CA ASN A 178 -10.10 21.12 12.32
C ASN A 178 -9.38 21.71 11.10
N GLY A 179 -10.16 22.12 10.07
CA GLY A 179 -9.66 22.65 8.81
C GLY A 179 -9.21 21.60 7.79
N HIS A 180 -9.03 20.34 8.19
CA HIS A 180 -8.71 19.24 7.29
C HIS A 180 -9.95 18.81 6.51
N LYS A 181 -9.82 18.69 5.19
CA LYS A 181 -10.88 18.19 4.31
C LYS A 181 -11.20 16.74 4.64
N VAL A 182 -12.49 16.42 4.73
CA VAL A 182 -13.04 15.09 4.88
C VAL A 182 -13.94 14.85 3.66
N THR A 183 -13.59 13.87 2.86
CA THR A 183 -14.38 13.45 1.69
C THR A 183 -15.04 12.10 1.96
N PHE A 184 -14.30 11.19 2.59
CA PHE A 184 -14.72 9.84 2.93
C PHE A 184 -14.78 9.67 4.44
N TYR A 185 -15.61 8.76 4.95
CA TYR A 185 -15.65 8.44 6.38
C TYR A 185 -14.28 7.99 6.91
N ARG A 186 -13.48 7.35 6.06
CA ARG A 186 -12.10 6.93 6.37
C ARG A 186 -11.17 8.11 6.67
N ASP A 187 -11.37 9.28 6.06
CA ASP A 187 -10.61 10.50 6.38
C ASP A 187 -10.83 10.92 7.84
N PHE A 188 -12.07 10.79 8.34
CA PHE A 188 -12.42 11.11 9.72
C PHE A 188 -11.75 10.15 10.69
N TYR A 189 -11.91 8.84 10.48
CA TYR A 189 -11.28 7.83 11.35
C TYR A 189 -9.76 7.94 11.34
N PHE A 190 -9.17 8.17 10.18
CA PHE A 190 -7.73 8.38 10.08
C PHE A 190 -7.27 9.64 10.85
N TYR A 191 -8.01 10.74 10.77
CA TYR A 191 -7.74 11.92 11.57
C TYR A 191 -7.86 11.62 13.07
N ARG A 192 -8.92 10.92 13.48
CA ARG A 192 -9.21 10.57 14.87
C ARG A 192 -8.17 9.65 15.50
N ALA A 193 -7.62 8.70 14.73
CA ALA A 193 -6.60 7.77 15.20
C ALA A 193 -5.37 8.47 15.82
N TYR A 194 -5.09 9.72 15.40
CA TYR A 194 -3.93 10.51 15.88
C TYR A 194 -4.30 11.73 16.70
N ASN A 195 -5.57 12.04 16.82
CA ASN A 195 -6.08 13.23 17.48
C ASN A 195 -7.30 12.91 18.34
N ALA A 196 -7.26 11.76 19.02
CA ALA A 196 -8.39 11.26 19.77
C ALA A 196 -8.83 12.19 20.90
N ASP A 197 -7.89 12.84 21.55
CA ASP A 197 -8.06 13.75 22.69
C ASP A 197 -8.47 15.17 22.29
N LYS A 198 -8.31 15.54 21.03
CA LYS A 198 -8.50 16.92 20.58
C LYS A 198 -9.95 17.28 20.39
N THR A 199 -10.30 18.51 20.78
CA THR A 199 -11.56 19.14 20.40
C THR A 199 -11.65 19.26 18.89
N LEU A 200 -12.83 18.93 18.33
CA LEU A 200 -13.10 18.88 16.92
C LEU A 200 -13.97 20.07 16.49
N ASN A 201 -13.40 20.96 15.67
CA ASN A 201 -14.19 21.94 14.92
C ASN A 201 -14.70 21.25 13.65
N ILE A 202 -15.96 20.87 13.65
CA ILE A 202 -16.59 20.09 12.57
C ILE A 202 -17.34 21.04 11.67
N THR A 203 -17.05 20.98 10.36
CA THR A 203 -17.88 21.59 9.33
C THR A 203 -18.64 20.45 8.65
N PHE A 204 -19.96 20.57 8.59
CA PHE A 204 -20.84 19.57 8.02
C PHE A 204 -21.90 20.22 7.13
N THR A 205 -22.61 19.41 6.37
CA THR A 205 -23.75 19.82 5.52
C THR A 205 -25.01 19.11 6.01
N ARG A 206 -26.07 19.87 6.27
CA ARG A 206 -27.41 19.40 6.63
C ARG A 206 -28.39 20.05 5.65
N ASP A 207 -29.21 19.27 4.98
CA ASP A 207 -30.23 19.73 4.01
C ASP A 207 -29.65 20.68 2.93
N GLY A 208 -28.37 20.48 2.56
CA GLY A 208 -27.66 21.31 1.58
C GLY A 208 -27.02 22.58 2.18
N GLU A 209 -27.29 22.93 3.43
CA GLU A 209 -26.71 24.08 4.12
C GLU A 209 -25.43 23.68 4.86
N LYS A 210 -24.42 24.56 4.76
CA LYS A 210 -23.14 24.35 5.42
C LYS A 210 -23.14 24.94 6.80
N MET A 211 -22.87 24.13 7.79
CA MET A 211 -22.86 24.48 9.22
C MET A 211 -21.50 24.15 9.85
N THR A 212 -21.25 24.73 11.02
CA THR A 212 -20.03 24.45 11.79
C THR A 212 -20.37 24.38 13.27
N THR A 213 -19.82 23.35 13.94
CA THR A 213 -19.96 23.19 15.40
C THR A 213 -18.66 22.68 16.00
N THR A 214 -18.63 22.65 17.34
CA THR A 214 -17.44 22.17 18.09
C THR A 214 -17.86 21.03 18.98
N VAL A 215 -17.16 19.90 18.88
CA VAL A 215 -17.34 18.71 19.71
C VAL A 215 -16.07 18.45 20.52
N THR A 216 -16.19 18.47 21.85
CA THR A 216 -15.09 18.09 22.73
C THR A 216 -15.29 16.65 23.17
N PRO A 217 -14.40 15.72 22.77
CA PRO A 217 -14.56 14.32 23.14
C PRO A 217 -14.53 14.11 24.64
N GLN A 218 -15.41 13.25 25.13
CA GLN A 218 -15.41 12.86 26.54
C GLN A 218 -14.29 11.86 26.78
N HIS A 219 -13.43 12.15 27.75
CA HIS A 219 -12.41 11.20 28.20
C HIS A 219 -13.06 10.13 29.06
N ILE A 220 -13.01 8.89 28.64
CA ILE A 220 -13.58 7.74 29.34
C ILE A 220 -12.43 6.85 29.81
N LYS A 221 -12.36 6.62 31.11
CA LYS A 221 -11.48 5.62 31.71
C LYS A 221 -12.33 4.47 32.19
N GLN A 222 -12.09 3.30 31.66
CA GLN A 222 -12.80 2.08 32.01
C GLN A 222 -11.81 0.98 32.38
N GLN A 223 -12.12 0.26 33.44
CA GLN A 223 -11.42 -0.96 33.76
C GLN A 223 -12.12 -2.11 33.03
N LYS A 224 -11.38 -2.80 32.15
CA LYS A 224 -11.87 -3.95 31.39
C LYS A 224 -10.96 -5.14 31.59
N TYR A 225 -11.57 -6.31 31.69
CA TYR A 225 -10.83 -7.55 31.64
C TYR A 225 -10.46 -7.89 30.20
N GLN A 226 -9.19 -8.15 29.96
CA GLN A 226 -8.66 -8.47 28.63
C GLN A 226 -7.72 -9.67 28.71
N VAL A 227 -7.69 -10.44 27.64
CA VAL A 227 -6.76 -11.57 27.50
C VAL A 227 -5.58 -11.25 26.56
N GLY A 228 -5.69 -10.21 25.73
CA GLY A 228 -4.64 -9.78 24.81
C GLY A 228 -4.66 -10.52 23.48
N ILE A 229 -5.84 -10.65 22.88
CA ILE A 229 -6.03 -11.15 21.51
C ILE A 229 -6.66 -10.05 20.64
N MET A 230 -6.32 -10.05 19.36
CA MET A 230 -7.09 -9.38 18.31
C MET A 230 -7.77 -10.45 17.46
N MET A 231 -9.01 -10.24 17.09
CA MET A 231 -9.79 -11.19 16.31
C MET A 231 -10.71 -10.44 15.33
N ASN A 232 -11.05 -11.11 14.23
CA ASN A 232 -12.06 -10.62 13.28
C ASN A 232 -13.48 -10.98 13.74
N GLU A 233 -14.49 -10.54 12.98
CA GLU A 233 -15.91 -10.82 13.30
C GLU A 233 -16.22 -12.31 13.40
N ASN A 234 -15.53 -13.15 12.63
CA ASN A 234 -15.71 -14.60 12.61
C ASN A 234 -14.95 -15.33 13.72
N CYS A 235 -14.51 -14.62 14.76
CA CYS A 235 -13.76 -15.15 15.91
C CYS A 235 -12.40 -15.77 15.55
N LEU A 236 -11.83 -15.47 14.39
CA LEU A 236 -10.47 -15.85 14.04
C LEU A 236 -9.49 -14.92 14.77
N ILE A 237 -8.57 -15.47 15.53
CA ILE A 237 -7.50 -14.70 16.19
C ILE A 237 -6.50 -14.26 15.14
N SER A 238 -6.44 -12.98 14.86
CA SER A 238 -5.49 -12.38 13.92
C SER A 238 -4.13 -12.16 14.55
N SER A 239 -4.07 -11.83 15.84
CA SER A 239 -2.82 -11.68 16.57
C SER A 239 -3.01 -11.90 18.08
N VAL A 240 -1.92 -12.30 18.74
CA VAL A 240 -1.83 -12.43 20.20
C VAL A 240 -0.78 -11.45 20.69
N THR A 241 -1.15 -10.61 21.65
CA THR A 241 -0.27 -9.59 22.22
C THR A 241 0.85 -10.26 23.02
N LYS A 242 2.08 -9.86 22.77
CA LYS A 242 3.27 -10.35 23.49
C LYS A 242 3.13 -10.12 25.00
N ASP A 243 3.58 -11.07 25.79
CA ASP A 243 3.52 -11.08 27.27
C ASP A 243 2.10 -11.02 27.84
N SER A 244 1.07 -11.19 27.01
CA SER A 244 -0.35 -11.20 27.42
C SER A 244 -0.73 -12.50 28.11
N PRO A 245 -1.89 -12.51 28.84
CA PRO A 245 -2.46 -13.73 29.36
C PRO A 245 -2.72 -14.81 28.30
N ALA A 246 -3.18 -14.40 27.11
CA ALA A 246 -3.46 -15.31 26.00
C ALA A 246 -2.21 -15.99 25.48
N GLU A 247 -1.11 -15.27 25.31
CA GLU A 247 0.16 -15.85 24.88
C GLU A 247 0.69 -16.85 25.90
N LYS A 248 0.67 -16.47 27.20
CA LYS A 248 1.12 -17.35 28.28
C LYS A 248 0.31 -18.63 28.41
N ALA A 249 -0.99 -18.55 28.07
CA ALA A 249 -1.89 -19.70 28.07
C ALA A 249 -1.75 -20.56 26.79
N GLY A 250 -1.07 -20.06 25.74
CA GLY A 250 -0.83 -20.78 24.51
C GLY A 250 -1.89 -20.61 23.43
N LEU A 251 -2.69 -19.52 23.47
CA LEU A 251 -3.46 -19.08 22.30
C LEU A 251 -2.52 -18.60 21.20
N LYS A 252 -2.89 -18.82 19.94
CA LYS A 252 -2.06 -18.49 18.77
C LYS A 252 -2.86 -17.72 17.74
N ALA A 253 -2.15 -17.00 16.90
CA ALA A 253 -2.72 -16.50 15.66
C ALA A 253 -3.25 -17.67 14.81
N ASN A 254 -4.30 -17.44 14.04
CA ASN A 254 -5.04 -18.43 13.25
C ASN A 254 -5.88 -19.45 14.06
N ASP A 255 -5.96 -19.35 15.38
CA ASP A 255 -6.96 -20.07 16.16
C ASP A 255 -8.36 -19.48 15.87
N VAL A 256 -9.36 -20.33 15.65
CA VAL A 256 -10.75 -19.89 15.54
C VAL A 256 -11.49 -20.22 16.83
N ILE A 257 -11.95 -19.22 17.56
CA ILE A 257 -12.70 -19.42 18.81
C ILE A 257 -14.09 -19.97 18.46
N LYS A 258 -14.41 -21.17 18.94
CA LYS A 258 -15.69 -21.85 18.74
C LYS A 258 -16.62 -21.70 19.94
N ALA A 259 -16.05 -21.73 21.14
CA ALA A 259 -16.81 -21.57 22.38
C ALA A 259 -15.96 -20.89 23.47
N VAL A 260 -16.65 -20.26 24.42
CA VAL A 260 -16.08 -19.72 25.65
C VAL A 260 -16.85 -20.30 26.82
N ASN A 261 -16.15 -20.95 27.74
CA ASN A 261 -16.75 -21.67 28.87
C ASN A 261 -17.86 -22.64 28.46
N GLY A 262 -17.69 -23.31 27.33
CA GLY A 262 -18.66 -24.27 26.76
C GLY A 262 -19.85 -23.62 26.03
N THR A 263 -19.96 -22.30 26.02
CA THR A 263 -21.00 -21.57 25.27
C THR A 263 -20.44 -21.24 23.87
N ALA A 264 -21.15 -21.64 22.81
CA ALA A 264 -20.75 -21.34 21.43
C ALA A 264 -20.76 -19.83 21.18
N MET A 265 -19.74 -19.35 20.43
CA MET A 265 -19.57 -17.94 20.07
C MET A 265 -19.92 -17.74 18.60
N GLU A 266 -20.76 -16.76 18.31
CA GLU A 266 -21.19 -16.45 16.95
C GLU A 266 -20.33 -15.34 16.32
N ASN A 267 -19.82 -14.42 17.14
CA ASN A 267 -19.05 -13.26 16.68
C ASN A 267 -18.08 -12.77 17.77
N SER A 268 -17.19 -11.87 17.38
CA SER A 268 -16.19 -11.28 18.28
C SER A 268 -16.78 -10.49 19.46
N SER A 269 -17.96 -9.91 19.29
CA SER A 269 -18.63 -9.18 20.35
C SER A 269 -19.05 -10.10 21.48
N SER A 270 -19.61 -11.28 21.16
CA SER A 270 -19.98 -12.31 22.16
C SER A 270 -18.77 -12.81 22.95
N VAL A 271 -17.63 -12.99 22.27
CA VAL A 271 -16.36 -13.37 22.94
C VAL A 271 -15.90 -12.28 23.90
N THR A 272 -15.95 -11.02 23.46
CA THR A 272 -15.56 -9.87 24.29
C THR A 272 -16.45 -9.72 25.50
N GLU A 273 -17.76 -9.93 25.36
CA GLU A 273 -18.74 -9.92 26.46
C GLU A 273 -18.48 -11.04 27.45
N ALA A 274 -18.21 -12.26 26.98
CA ALA A 274 -17.88 -13.40 27.84
C ALA A 274 -16.61 -13.15 28.65
N ILE A 275 -15.56 -12.57 28.06
CA ILE A 275 -14.33 -12.18 28.76
C ILE A 275 -14.61 -11.12 29.80
N THR A 276 -15.37 -10.08 29.46
CA THR A 276 -15.68 -8.97 30.35
C THR A 276 -16.56 -9.43 31.54
N SER A 277 -17.58 -10.27 31.27
CA SER A 277 -18.51 -10.79 32.26
C SER A 277 -17.87 -11.81 33.19
N SER A 278 -16.68 -12.34 32.87
CA SER A 278 -15.96 -13.27 33.75
C SER A 278 -15.53 -12.63 35.08
N GLY A 279 -15.48 -11.29 35.15
CA GLY A 279 -15.03 -10.56 36.31
C GLY A 279 -13.59 -10.87 36.72
N GLY A 280 -12.75 -11.33 35.76
CA GLY A 280 -11.36 -11.76 36.00
C GLY A 280 -11.20 -13.23 36.36
N SER A 281 -12.28 -13.98 36.44
CA SER A 281 -12.20 -15.44 36.59
C SER A 281 -11.65 -16.10 35.35
N SER A 282 -10.98 -17.23 35.50
CA SER A 282 -10.41 -17.98 34.37
C SER A 282 -11.49 -18.33 33.34
N VAL A 283 -11.16 -18.12 32.08
CA VAL A 283 -12.03 -18.34 30.91
C VAL A 283 -11.42 -19.44 30.05
N THR A 284 -12.19 -20.47 29.73
CA THR A 284 -11.75 -21.56 28.87
C THR A 284 -12.24 -21.33 27.45
N PHE A 285 -11.31 -21.13 26.52
CA PHE A 285 -11.57 -21.01 25.10
C PHE A 285 -11.47 -22.38 24.44
N THR A 286 -12.51 -22.81 23.75
CA THR A 286 -12.42 -23.93 22.82
C THR A 286 -12.11 -23.37 21.45
N VAL A 287 -10.89 -23.58 20.97
CA VAL A 287 -10.42 -23.08 19.67
C VAL A 287 -10.24 -24.22 18.66
N ALA A 288 -10.58 -23.97 17.41
CA ALA A 288 -10.19 -24.84 16.31
C ALA A 288 -8.79 -24.45 15.84
N ARG A 289 -7.84 -25.39 15.97
CA ARG A 289 -6.43 -25.30 15.55
C ARG A 289 -6.08 -26.54 14.75
N ASP A 290 -5.59 -26.39 13.52
CA ASP A 290 -5.20 -27.50 12.64
C ASP A 290 -6.29 -28.59 12.48
N GLY A 291 -7.56 -28.14 12.41
CA GLY A 291 -8.72 -29.03 12.27
C GLY A 291 -9.12 -29.79 13.54
N LYS A 292 -8.51 -29.50 14.69
CA LYS A 292 -8.84 -30.09 15.99
C LYS A 292 -9.31 -29.02 16.97
N ASN A 293 -10.23 -29.40 17.86
CA ASN A 293 -10.60 -28.53 18.96
C ASN A 293 -9.60 -28.68 20.11
N VAL A 294 -9.12 -27.54 20.59
CA VAL A 294 -8.17 -27.43 21.71
C VAL A 294 -8.77 -26.50 22.76
N ASP A 295 -8.80 -26.93 24.00
CA ASP A 295 -9.23 -26.08 25.11
C ASP A 295 -8.03 -25.38 25.72
N VAL A 296 -8.14 -24.05 25.82
CA VAL A 296 -7.10 -23.18 26.39
C VAL A 296 -7.71 -22.32 27.48
N THR A 297 -7.25 -22.47 28.72
CA THR A 297 -7.73 -21.68 29.85
C THR A 297 -6.85 -20.46 30.06
N VAL A 298 -7.45 -19.29 30.07
CA VAL A 298 -6.79 -17.99 30.19
C VAL A 298 -7.36 -17.26 31.41
N GLU A 299 -6.52 -16.64 32.19
CA GLU A 299 -6.91 -15.76 33.29
C GLU A 299 -6.89 -14.31 32.77
N PRO A 300 -8.05 -13.66 32.59
CA PRO A 300 -8.11 -12.30 32.08
C PRO A 300 -7.46 -11.31 33.06
N LYS A 301 -6.70 -10.35 32.53
CA LYS A 301 -6.09 -9.29 33.33
C LYS A 301 -6.95 -8.03 33.26
N MET A 302 -7.16 -7.39 34.43
CA MET A 302 -7.77 -6.07 34.46
C MET A 302 -6.80 -5.03 33.87
N VAL A 303 -7.25 -4.29 32.87
CA VAL A 303 -6.50 -3.24 32.20
C VAL A 303 -7.33 -1.95 32.25
N GLU A 304 -6.69 -0.83 32.57
CA GLU A 304 -7.32 0.47 32.41
C GLU A 304 -7.27 0.84 30.94
N VAL A 305 -8.42 1.02 30.30
CA VAL A 305 -8.55 1.44 28.90
C VAL A 305 -9.03 2.87 28.89
N GLU A 306 -8.22 3.74 28.34
CA GLU A 306 -8.60 5.13 28.08
C GLU A 306 -9.12 5.26 26.64
N SER A 307 -10.26 5.92 26.51
CA SER A 307 -10.86 6.22 25.21
C SER A 307 -11.44 7.62 25.19
N TYR A 308 -11.60 8.18 24.00
CA TYR A 308 -12.16 9.51 23.79
C TYR A 308 -13.41 9.37 22.92
N ASP A 309 -14.58 9.50 23.54
CA ASP A 309 -15.87 9.35 22.87
C ASP A 309 -16.39 10.70 22.38
N THR A 310 -16.68 10.79 21.11
CA THR A 310 -17.31 11.97 20.49
C THR A 310 -18.82 11.93 20.59
N GLY A 311 -19.39 10.79 20.95
CA GLY A 311 -20.83 10.58 21.05
C GLY A 311 -21.55 10.34 19.70
N PHE A 312 -20.80 10.16 18.61
CA PHE A 312 -21.38 9.79 17.32
C PHE A 312 -20.50 8.77 16.59
N VAL A 313 -21.13 8.04 15.71
CA VAL A 313 -20.48 7.10 14.79
C VAL A 313 -20.70 7.61 13.37
N VAL A 314 -19.65 7.68 12.59
CA VAL A 314 -19.74 7.90 11.15
C VAL A 314 -19.62 6.58 10.43
N TYR A 315 -20.46 6.39 9.45
CA TYR A 315 -20.41 5.26 8.55
C TYR A 315 -20.39 5.78 7.12
N GLY A 316 -19.96 4.98 6.19
CA GLY A 316 -19.88 5.38 4.79
C GLY A 316 -20.75 4.47 3.93
N ASP A 317 -22.06 4.61 4.04
CA ASP A 317 -22.94 4.00 3.06
C ASP A 317 -22.63 4.55 1.67
N ARG A 318 -22.42 3.65 0.72
CA ARG A 318 -22.02 4.05 -0.63
C ARG A 318 -23.18 4.72 -1.37
N VAL A 319 -22.94 5.97 -1.76
CA VAL A 319 -23.90 6.81 -2.47
C VAL A 319 -23.52 6.90 -3.94
N LYS A 320 -24.45 6.55 -4.82
CA LYS A 320 -24.31 6.73 -6.27
C LYS A 320 -24.16 8.20 -6.62
N THR A 321 -23.34 8.45 -7.63
CA THR A 321 -23.06 9.82 -8.07
C THR A 321 -23.23 9.96 -9.60
N SER A 322 -23.23 11.20 -10.10
CA SER A 322 -23.24 11.47 -11.53
C SER A 322 -21.91 11.06 -12.20
N PRO A 323 -21.86 10.90 -13.53
CA PRO A 323 -20.59 10.61 -14.22
C PRO A 323 -19.46 11.60 -13.91
N ILE A 324 -19.78 12.89 -13.78
CA ILE A 324 -18.81 13.93 -13.38
C ILE A 324 -18.42 13.74 -11.92
N GLY A 325 -19.37 13.40 -11.06
CA GLY A 325 -19.10 13.03 -9.66
C GLY A 325 -18.21 11.81 -9.56
N THR A 326 -18.41 10.79 -10.39
CA THR A 326 -17.52 9.61 -10.45
C THR A 326 -16.08 10.03 -10.70
N LEU A 327 -15.81 10.86 -11.71
CA LEU A 327 -14.46 11.34 -11.99
C LEU A 327 -13.89 12.15 -10.81
N LYS A 328 -14.69 13.04 -10.23
CA LYS A 328 -14.30 13.85 -9.08
C LYS A 328 -13.90 12.97 -7.89
N TYR A 329 -14.76 12.04 -7.48
CA TYR A 329 -14.48 11.19 -6.32
C TYR A 329 -13.37 10.17 -6.58
N SER A 330 -13.18 9.76 -7.85
CA SER A 330 -12.02 8.93 -8.20
C SER A 330 -10.68 9.66 -8.06
N VAL A 331 -10.63 10.95 -8.38
CA VAL A 331 -9.45 11.79 -8.08
C VAL A 331 -9.23 11.92 -6.58
N GLU A 332 -10.31 12.12 -5.80
CA GLU A 332 -10.23 12.19 -4.34
C GLU A 332 -9.75 10.86 -3.72
N GLU A 333 -10.14 9.70 -4.28
CA GLU A 333 -9.65 8.36 -3.86
C GLU A 333 -8.15 8.22 -4.04
N VAL A 334 -7.63 8.63 -5.21
CA VAL A 334 -6.18 8.64 -5.43
C VAL A 334 -5.49 9.59 -4.45
N GLY A 335 -6.07 10.80 -4.27
CA GLY A 335 -5.56 11.77 -3.30
C GLY A 335 -5.56 11.25 -1.86
N TYR A 336 -6.61 10.54 -1.46
CA TYR A 336 -6.69 9.85 -0.16
C TYR A 336 -5.58 8.81 -0.01
N SER A 337 -5.40 7.94 -1.02
CA SER A 337 -4.36 6.92 -1.02
C SER A 337 -2.97 7.53 -0.89
N VAL A 338 -2.65 8.55 -1.69
CA VAL A 338 -1.36 9.27 -1.61
C VAL A 338 -1.14 9.87 -0.22
N LYS A 339 -2.14 10.58 0.33
CA LYS A 339 -2.09 11.18 1.66
C LYS A 339 -1.84 10.13 2.73
N THR A 340 -2.55 9.01 2.68
CA THR A 340 -2.42 7.92 3.65
C THR A 340 -1.02 7.30 3.62
N VAL A 341 -0.46 7.07 2.43
CA VAL A 341 0.90 6.54 2.28
C VAL A 341 1.94 7.50 2.89
N ILE A 342 1.87 8.79 2.56
CA ILE A 342 2.80 9.80 3.09
C ILE A 342 2.71 9.88 4.62
N GLN A 343 1.50 9.85 5.17
CA GLN A 343 1.28 9.90 6.61
C GLN A 343 1.78 8.63 7.30
N SER A 344 1.53 7.44 6.70
CA SER A 344 2.02 6.16 7.24
C SER A 344 3.55 6.12 7.27
N LEU A 345 4.21 6.63 6.22
CA LEU A 345 5.66 6.79 6.22
C LEU A 345 6.15 7.75 7.33
N GLY A 346 5.47 8.88 7.49
CA GLY A 346 5.77 9.81 8.57
C GLY A 346 5.64 9.16 9.96
N MET A 347 4.66 8.28 10.14
CA MET A 347 4.47 7.54 11.39
C MET A 347 5.54 6.47 11.62
N LEU A 348 5.96 5.79 10.57
CA LEU A 348 7.05 4.83 10.61
C LEU A 348 8.36 5.54 11.03
N PHE A 349 8.69 6.69 10.42
CA PHE A 349 9.89 7.45 10.76
C PHE A 349 9.84 8.07 12.17
N THR A 350 8.67 8.39 12.68
CA THR A 350 8.49 8.90 14.06
C THR A 350 8.33 7.81 15.11
N GLY A 351 8.40 6.54 14.72
CA GLY A 351 8.26 5.40 15.62
C GLY A 351 6.86 5.20 16.20
N LYS A 352 5.84 5.86 15.64
CA LYS A 352 4.44 5.69 16.06
C LYS A 352 3.86 4.36 15.60
N ILE A 353 4.37 3.83 14.50
CA ILE A 353 4.11 2.46 14.04
C ILE A 353 5.44 1.72 13.93
N GLY A 354 5.44 0.44 14.29
CA GLY A 354 6.62 -0.41 14.23
C GLY A 354 6.87 -0.96 12.81
N PHE A 355 8.08 -1.45 12.59
CA PHE A 355 8.44 -2.19 11.37
C PHE A 355 7.60 -3.46 11.18
N ASP A 356 7.01 -3.97 12.26
CA ASP A 356 6.10 -5.13 12.21
C ASP A 356 4.84 -4.87 11.40
N SER A 357 4.46 -3.60 11.21
CA SER A 357 3.31 -3.21 10.40
C SER A 357 3.59 -3.21 8.89
N LEU A 358 4.85 -3.31 8.46
CA LEU A 358 5.19 -3.37 7.05
C LEU A 358 4.84 -4.76 6.49
N LEU A 359 4.10 -4.79 5.40
CA LEU A 359 3.85 -6.00 4.63
C LEU A 359 4.87 -6.11 3.51
N GLY A 360 5.53 -7.24 3.43
CA GLY A 360 6.39 -7.59 2.30
C GLY A 360 5.60 -8.28 1.18
N PRO A 361 6.31 -8.80 0.16
CA PRO A 361 5.66 -9.44 -0.98
C PRO A 361 4.79 -10.64 -0.61
N VAL A 362 5.24 -11.47 0.34
CA VAL A 362 4.51 -12.67 0.79
C VAL A 362 3.29 -12.27 1.59
N GLY A 363 3.42 -11.35 2.54
CA GLY A 363 2.31 -10.81 3.33
C GLY A 363 1.26 -10.15 2.44
N THR A 364 1.69 -9.39 1.43
CA THR A 364 0.78 -8.76 0.46
C THR A 364 -0.02 -9.81 -0.32
N VAL A 365 0.63 -10.85 -0.84
CA VAL A 365 -0.05 -11.95 -1.55
C VAL A 365 -1.00 -12.72 -0.63
N SER A 366 -0.62 -12.96 0.63
CA SER A 366 -1.48 -13.60 1.64
C SER A 366 -2.74 -12.78 1.88
N THR A 367 -2.59 -11.49 2.22
CA THR A 367 -3.72 -10.58 2.45
C THR A 367 -4.65 -10.49 1.23
N MET A 368 -4.09 -10.38 0.02
CA MET A 368 -4.90 -10.40 -1.21
C MET A 368 -5.66 -11.72 -1.37
N SER A 369 -5.02 -12.85 -1.07
CA SER A 369 -5.66 -14.17 -1.14
C SER A 369 -6.80 -14.32 -0.14
N GLU A 370 -6.64 -13.79 1.07
CA GLU A 370 -7.68 -13.76 2.11
C GLU A 370 -8.89 -12.91 1.67
N ILE A 371 -8.65 -11.69 1.18
CA ILE A 371 -9.71 -10.82 0.68
C ILE A 371 -10.47 -11.46 -0.48
N VAL A 372 -9.77 -12.13 -1.39
CA VAL A 372 -10.41 -12.88 -2.49
C VAL A 372 -11.28 -14.01 -1.93
N GLU A 373 -10.81 -14.75 -0.92
CA GLU A 373 -11.54 -15.85 -0.31
C GLU A 373 -12.81 -15.36 0.38
N GLU A 374 -12.72 -14.31 1.20
CA GLU A 374 -13.84 -13.68 1.88
C GLU A 374 -14.89 -13.16 0.90
N SER A 375 -14.43 -12.51 -0.19
CA SER A 375 -15.31 -11.92 -1.20
C SER A 375 -16.07 -12.96 -2.06
N LYS A 376 -15.67 -14.23 -2.05
CA LYS A 376 -16.34 -15.27 -2.86
C LYS A 376 -17.80 -15.47 -2.47
N ALA A 377 -18.13 -15.28 -1.20
CA ALA A 377 -19.50 -15.39 -0.70
C ALA A 377 -20.42 -14.36 -1.36
N ASP A 378 -19.88 -13.17 -1.69
CA ASP A 378 -20.62 -12.06 -2.30
C ASP A 378 -20.70 -12.16 -3.84
N GLY A 379 -19.95 -13.10 -4.43
CA GLY A 379 -19.93 -13.37 -5.86
C GLY A 379 -18.76 -12.76 -6.63
N ALA A 380 -18.58 -13.25 -7.86
CA ALA A 380 -17.41 -12.91 -8.69
C ALA A 380 -17.24 -11.40 -8.98
N PHE A 381 -18.35 -10.66 -9.03
CA PHE A 381 -18.31 -9.21 -9.23
C PHE A 381 -17.65 -8.48 -8.06
N TYR A 382 -17.97 -8.86 -6.83
CA TYR A 382 -17.33 -8.28 -5.65
C TYR A 382 -15.88 -8.71 -5.51
N VAL A 383 -15.53 -9.94 -5.86
CA VAL A 383 -14.12 -10.37 -5.97
C VAL A 383 -13.36 -9.46 -6.94
N PHE A 384 -13.92 -9.18 -8.11
CA PHE A 384 -13.31 -8.28 -9.10
C PHE A 384 -13.14 -6.85 -8.54
N LEU A 385 -14.18 -6.29 -7.89
CA LEU A 385 -14.09 -4.94 -7.32
C LEU A 385 -13.08 -4.85 -6.17
N ASN A 386 -12.98 -5.87 -5.33
CA ASN A 386 -11.98 -5.91 -4.26
C ASN A 386 -10.56 -6.03 -4.80
N LEU A 387 -10.35 -6.83 -5.86
CA LEU A 387 -9.06 -6.84 -6.57
C LEU A 387 -8.71 -5.49 -7.20
N MET A 388 -9.70 -4.78 -7.78
CA MET A 388 -9.52 -3.42 -8.30
C MET A 388 -9.15 -2.43 -7.19
N ASN A 389 -9.77 -2.56 -6.01
CA ASN A 389 -9.47 -1.71 -4.86
C ASN A 389 -8.03 -1.94 -4.34
N LEU A 390 -7.62 -3.19 -4.23
CA LEU A 390 -6.24 -3.53 -3.88
C LEU A 390 -5.24 -3.07 -4.94
N ALA A 391 -5.58 -3.23 -6.22
CA ALA A 391 -4.76 -2.73 -7.32
C ALA A 391 -4.60 -1.19 -7.24
N ALA A 392 -5.68 -0.45 -6.96
CA ALA A 392 -5.63 1.00 -6.79
C ALA A 392 -4.71 1.40 -5.61
N LEU A 393 -4.89 0.75 -4.46
CA LEU A 393 -4.10 1.03 -3.26
C LEU A 393 -2.61 0.73 -3.47
N ILE A 394 -2.29 -0.46 -3.98
CA ILE A 394 -0.90 -0.87 -4.21
C ILE A 394 -0.25 -0.02 -5.30
N SER A 395 -0.99 0.30 -6.37
CA SER A 395 -0.48 1.14 -7.45
C SER A 395 -0.19 2.56 -6.97
N ALA A 396 -1.09 3.17 -6.20
CA ALA A 396 -0.85 4.48 -5.60
C ALA A 396 0.35 4.45 -4.63
N ASN A 397 0.47 3.40 -3.81
CA ASN A 397 1.60 3.19 -2.91
C ASN A 397 2.91 3.10 -3.69
N LEU A 398 2.97 2.26 -4.73
CA LEU A 398 4.15 2.13 -5.58
C LEU A 398 4.52 3.46 -6.28
N GLY A 399 3.50 4.22 -6.73
CA GLY A 399 3.71 5.55 -7.29
C GLY A 399 4.35 6.53 -6.31
N VAL A 400 3.87 6.58 -5.06
CA VAL A 400 4.46 7.42 -4.01
C VAL A 400 5.87 6.95 -3.64
N MET A 401 6.05 5.63 -3.40
CA MET A 401 7.34 5.07 -3.00
C MET A 401 8.41 5.34 -4.04
N ASN A 402 8.08 5.16 -5.32
CA ASN A 402 9.01 5.43 -6.42
C ASN A 402 9.32 6.92 -6.63
N LEU A 403 8.50 7.84 -6.12
CA LEU A 403 8.81 9.28 -6.12
C LEU A 403 9.64 9.74 -4.91
N LEU A 404 9.82 8.89 -3.88
CA LEU A 404 10.67 9.25 -2.75
C LEU A 404 12.11 9.44 -3.18
N PRO A 405 12.85 10.38 -2.56
CA PRO A 405 14.27 10.64 -2.87
C PRO A 405 15.18 9.54 -2.31
N ILE A 406 14.85 8.29 -2.61
CA ILE A 406 15.60 7.12 -2.16
C ILE A 406 16.45 6.63 -3.35
N PRO A 407 17.76 6.46 -3.16
CA PRO A 407 18.63 5.89 -4.19
C PRO A 407 18.10 4.53 -4.68
N ALA A 408 18.40 4.19 -5.92
CA ALA A 408 17.92 3.01 -6.64
C ALA A 408 16.43 3.02 -7.03
N LEU A 409 15.63 4.00 -6.57
CA LEU A 409 14.28 4.25 -7.06
C LEU A 409 14.27 5.42 -8.07
N ASP A 410 13.17 5.56 -8.82
CA ASP A 410 12.99 6.66 -9.78
C ASP A 410 13.17 8.04 -9.15
N GLY A 411 12.64 8.21 -7.92
CA GLY A 411 12.75 9.45 -7.15
C GLY A 411 14.20 9.83 -6.84
N GLY A 412 15.06 8.86 -6.55
CA GLY A 412 16.50 9.09 -6.40
C GLY A 412 17.12 9.64 -7.69
N ARG A 413 16.79 9.04 -8.84
CA ARG A 413 17.25 9.51 -10.17
C ARG A 413 16.67 10.89 -10.49
N LEU A 414 15.41 11.16 -10.17
CA LEU A 414 14.80 12.48 -10.34
C LEU A 414 15.53 13.56 -9.55
N VAL A 415 16.01 13.28 -8.34
CA VAL A 415 16.81 14.24 -7.57
C VAL A 415 18.08 14.64 -8.32
N PHE A 416 18.83 13.70 -8.88
CA PHE A 416 20.03 14.00 -9.65
C PHE A 416 19.71 14.82 -10.90
N LEU A 417 18.64 14.48 -11.62
CA LEU A 417 18.20 15.22 -12.80
C LEU A 417 17.72 16.64 -12.45
N ILE A 418 17.03 16.83 -11.31
CA ILE A 418 16.63 18.16 -10.81
C ILE A 418 17.87 18.98 -10.46
N ILE A 419 18.86 18.39 -9.79
CA ILE A 419 20.12 19.06 -9.48
C ILE A 419 20.83 19.47 -10.77
N GLU A 420 20.85 18.61 -11.78
CA GLU A 420 21.41 18.93 -13.09
C GLU A 420 20.67 20.10 -13.76
N ALA A 421 19.32 20.08 -13.74
CA ALA A 421 18.50 21.15 -14.30
C ALA A 421 18.76 22.50 -13.64
N LEU A 422 18.98 22.51 -12.32
CA LEU A 422 19.27 23.74 -11.56
C LEU A 422 20.72 24.24 -11.74
N ARG A 423 21.70 23.33 -11.88
CA ARG A 423 23.12 23.67 -12.02
C ARG A 423 23.55 23.89 -13.47
N GLY A 424 22.75 23.44 -14.43
CA GLY A 424 23.12 23.43 -15.86
C GLY A 424 24.27 22.48 -16.22
N LYS A 425 24.66 21.60 -15.29
CA LYS A 425 25.72 20.60 -15.48
C LYS A 425 25.34 19.31 -14.79
N PRO A 426 25.57 18.15 -15.43
CA PRO A 426 25.27 16.85 -14.80
C PRO A 426 26.11 16.62 -13.55
N VAL A 427 25.58 15.81 -12.63
CA VAL A 427 26.36 15.26 -11.52
C VAL A 427 27.37 14.26 -12.09
N LYS A 428 28.53 14.15 -11.47
CA LYS A 428 29.51 13.14 -11.88
C LYS A 428 28.91 11.74 -11.75
N ARG A 429 29.00 10.93 -12.80
CA ARG A 429 28.42 9.58 -12.88
C ARG A 429 28.90 8.65 -11.77
N GLU A 430 30.19 8.77 -11.39
CA GLU A 430 30.75 8.01 -10.26
C GLU A 430 29.99 8.22 -8.96
N HIS A 431 29.61 9.47 -8.63
CA HIS A 431 28.87 9.78 -7.40
C HIS A 431 27.43 9.25 -7.47
N GLU A 432 26.77 9.39 -8.62
CA GLU A 432 25.43 8.86 -8.83
C GLU A 432 25.44 7.33 -8.72
N GLY A 433 26.40 6.67 -9.35
CA GLY A 433 26.57 5.22 -9.31
C GLY A 433 26.81 4.69 -7.89
N ILE A 434 27.71 5.32 -7.11
CA ILE A 434 28.00 4.93 -5.73
C ILE A 434 26.73 5.09 -4.84
N VAL A 435 26.04 6.22 -4.95
CA VAL A 435 24.83 6.50 -4.15
C VAL A 435 23.74 5.48 -4.49
N ASN A 436 23.50 5.21 -5.77
CA ASN A 436 22.51 4.23 -6.21
C ASN A 436 22.89 2.81 -5.77
N PHE A 437 24.17 2.44 -5.83
CA PHE A 437 24.65 1.13 -5.38
C PHE A 437 24.42 0.92 -3.87
N ILE A 438 24.76 1.92 -3.05
CA ILE A 438 24.51 1.87 -1.61
C ILE A 438 23.02 1.76 -1.34
N GLY A 439 22.18 2.56 -2.02
CA GLY A 439 20.74 2.50 -1.91
C GLY A 439 20.17 1.12 -2.26
N MET A 440 20.66 0.54 -3.34
CA MET A 440 20.27 -0.82 -3.77
C MET A 440 20.59 -1.87 -2.70
N ILE A 441 21.79 -1.82 -2.11
CA ILE A 441 22.18 -2.74 -1.02
C ILE A 441 21.23 -2.58 0.17
N LEU A 442 20.94 -1.34 0.59
CA LEU A 442 20.03 -1.08 1.70
C LEU A 442 18.61 -1.59 1.41
N LEU A 443 18.10 -1.39 0.20
CA LEU A 443 16.79 -1.91 -0.21
C LEU A 443 16.76 -3.44 -0.23
N VAL A 444 17.82 -4.09 -0.71
CA VAL A 444 17.92 -5.57 -0.70
C VAL A 444 17.94 -6.08 0.74
N ILE A 445 18.71 -5.45 1.63
CA ILE A 445 18.72 -5.83 3.05
C ILE A 445 17.33 -5.68 3.66
N LEU A 446 16.67 -4.54 3.44
CA LEU A 446 15.29 -4.30 3.92
C LEU A 446 14.32 -5.34 3.37
N MET A 447 14.41 -5.65 2.08
CA MET A 447 13.56 -6.67 1.44
C MET A 447 13.76 -8.05 2.08
N VAL A 448 15.01 -8.46 2.35
CA VAL A 448 15.32 -9.75 3.00
C VAL A 448 14.75 -9.79 4.42
N VAL A 449 14.90 -8.70 5.19
CA VAL A 449 14.36 -8.62 6.56
C VAL A 449 12.84 -8.73 6.57
N VAL A 450 12.16 -7.98 5.68
CA VAL A 450 10.70 -8.01 5.59
C VAL A 450 10.21 -9.36 5.08
N LEU A 451 10.89 -9.95 4.09
CA LEU A 451 10.55 -11.27 3.56
C LEU A 451 10.69 -12.35 4.64
N PHE A 452 11.78 -12.31 5.43
CA PHE A 452 11.97 -13.25 6.55
C PHE A 452 10.86 -13.10 7.59
N LYS A 453 10.48 -11.86 7.94
CA LYS A 453 9.36 -11.58 8.84
C LYS A 453 8.04 -12.15 8.29
N ASP A 454 7.74 -11.90 7.01
CA ASP A 454 6.51 -12.42 6.37
C ASP A 454 6.44 -13.94 6.42
N ILE A 455 7.57 -14.61 6.13
CA ILE A 455 7.65 -16.07 6.18
C ILE A 455 7.44 -16.58 7.61
N MET A 456 8.08 -15.94 8.60
CA MET A 456 7.91 -16.31 10.01
C MET A 456 6.47 -16.12 10.51
N ALA A 457 5.73 -15.18 9.92
CA ALA A 457 4.32 -14.95 10.25
C ALA A 457 3.37 -16.04 9.70
N LEU A 458 3.85 -16.89 8.78
CA LEU A 458 3.07 -18.02 8.24
C LEU A 458 3.17 -19.30 9.12
N PHE A 459 4.11 -19.33 10.06
CA PHE A 459 4.35 -20.46 10.97
C PHE A 459 4.09 -20.09 12.43
#